data_8e8c913c9093f0a08db515b9d87c0593
#
_entry.id   8e8c913c9093f0a08db515b9d87c0593
#
_cell.length_a   1.000
_cell.length_b   1.000
_cell.length_c   1.000
_cell.angle_alpha   90.00
_cell.angle_beta   90.00
_cell.angle_gamma   90.00
#
_symmetry.space_group_name_H-M   'P 1'
#
loop_
_entity.id
_entity.type
_entity.pdbx_description
1 polymer ?
#
loop_
_entity_poly.entity_id
_entity_poly.type
_entity_poly.pdbx_seq_one_letter_code
_entity_poly.pdbx_strand_id
1 'polypeptide(L)'
;MRLRTWALAMLLGAPSCSGLIASAQYSAPATPAPYNPIALAEVTGAPRTAVQAGQNNYQTLSQNPYLGGVPSGKLSAAPVELSLEDAVTFGLKQNLGGVLATDAVIDARGEKWQALSSLLPNVVTDTGFGVHQVNVKASFGLSIPNEPPIIGPFGYFDSRAYLTQSVFDWTSIERVRSSQAQLKSAEFSSKDARELVVLVIVSNYLLAIADQSEAESAASQRDTAKALFQQASDQKAAGVASAVDVLRSQVQLQSREQKLISAENNLAKQKLVLARAIGLPLGQQFEMTTQILYQELTPSSLDDAIQSACQARADFQSQTNRVRSAELAKKAAFAERYPSLGAEADYGLSGVTPGSSHGTVDAAATLRIPIFQGGKVHGDVLRADASLTEERQRLEDLRAKIEQEVRDAYLDLEADAQEVTVEKSAVILATQTLEQSRDRFSSGVTDNIEVVQAQDALAIANDAYIASLYNYNVAKISLARATGVAESRYAAYLRGN
;
A
#
# COMPACT_ATOMS: atom_id res chain seq x y z
N MET A 1 55.70 2.40 51.06
CA MET A 1 57.04 2.85 50.64
C MET A 1 57.22 2.46 49.17
N ARG A 2 57.11 3.46 48.29
CA ARG A 2 57.82 3.73 47.04
C ARG A 2 58.03 2.53 46.05
N LEU A 3 57.38 2.60 44.84
CA LEU A 3 57.88 3.09 43.56
C LEU A 3 58.62 1.98 42.75
N ARG A 4 58.45 1.72 41.49
CA ARG A 4 58.32 2.49 40.24
C ARG A 4 58.17 1.48 39.06
N THR A 5 57.21 1.73 38.23
CA THR A 5 57.23 1.86 36.75
C THR A 5 58.48 1.32 36.04
N TRP A 6 58.24 0.50 34.99
CA TRP A 6 58.85 0.70 33.68
C TRP A 6 57.98 0.06 32.59
N ALA A 7 57.42 0.93 31.74
CA ALA A 7 56.82 0.55 30.45
C ALA A 7 57.99 0.38 29.46
N LEU A 8 57.95 -0.63 28.64
CA LEU A 8 58.72 -0.65 27.40
C LEU A 8 57.84 -1.21 26.29
N ALA A 9 57.43 -0.28 25.45
CA ALA A 9 56.86 -0.54 24.16
C ALA A 9 57.91 -1.14 23.22
N MET A 10 57.60 -2.24 22.57
CA MET A 10 58.25 -2.60 21.31
C MET A 10 57.18 -2.78 20.23
N LEU A 11 57.08 -1.74 19.42
CA LEU A 11 56.55 -1.80 18.07
C LEU A 11 57.46 -2.73 17.24
N LEU A 12 56.85 -3.75 16.67
CA LEU A 12 57.35 -4.36 15.45
C LEU A 12 56.21 -4.47 14.48
N GLY A 13 56.15 -3.54 13.55
CA GLY A 13 55.26 -3.50 12.44
C GLY A 13 55.49 -4.66 11.48
N ALA A 14 54.54 -5.47 11.25
CA ALA A 14 54.39 -6.28 10.04
C ALA A 14 53.81 -5.42 8.93
N PRO A 15 54.34 -5.45 7.71
CA PRO A 15 53.68 -4.80 6.59
C PRO A 15 52.44 -5.62 6.22
N SER A 16 51.27 -5.17 6.66
CA SER A 16 49.99 -5.63 6.13
C SER A 16 49.93 -5.19 4.65
N CYS A 17 49.90 -6.15 3.72
CA CYS A 17 49.40 -5.92 2.38
C CYS A 17 47.92 -5.55 2.50
N SER A 18 47.64 -4.27 2.59
CA SER A 18 46.31 -3.72 2.49
C SER A 18 45.88 -3.74 1.02
N GLY A 19 45.27 -4.84 0.59
CA GLY A 19 44.38 -4.80 -0.52
C GLY A 19 43.24 -3.87 -0.15
N LEU A 20 43.07 -2.79 -0.90
CA LEU A 20 41.91 -1.91 -0.83
C LEU A 20 40.65 -2.70 -1.14
N ILE A 21 40.07 -3.34 -0.11
CA ILE A 21 38.67 -3.71 -0.15
C ILE A 21 37.91 -2.43 0.11
N ALA A 22 37.38 -1.84 -0.94
CA ALA A 22 36.35 -0.82 -0.81
C ALA A 22 35.18 -1.45 -0.07
N SER A 23 35.07 -1.16 1.23
CA SER A 23 33.88 -1.44 1.99
C SER A 23 32.75 -0.57 1.42
N ALA A 24 31.96 -1.13 0.50
CA ALA A 24 30.67 -0.60 0.20
C ALA A 24 29.90 -0.59 1.52
N GLN A 25 29.72 0.59 2.09
CA GLN A 25 28.77 0.80 3.19
C GLN A 25 27.37 0.47 2.64
N TYR A 26 26.92 -0.71 2.94
CA TYR A 26 25.55 -1.12 2.70
C TYR A 26 24.66 -0.29 3.63
N SER A 27 24.04 0.76 3.08
CA SER A 27 22.95 1.45 3.76
C SER A 27 21.84 0.43 3.90
N ALA A 28 21.48 0.10 5.12
CA ALA A 28 20.31 -0.72 5.39
C ALA A 28 19.10 -0.10 4.65
N PRO A 29 18.30 -0.90 3.93
CA PRO A 29 17.08 -0.39 3.31
C PRO A 29 16.22 0.27 4.39
N ALA A 30 15.74 1.47 4.09
CA ALA A 30 14.80 2.17 4.96
C ALA A 30 13.62 1.24 5.24
N THR A 31 13.36 0.99 6.51
CA THR A 31 12.14 0.30 6.95
C THR A 31 10.95 1.02 6.33
N PRO A 32 10.03 0.31 5.64
CA PRO A 32 8.81 0.93 5.15
C PRO A 32 8.11 1.62 6.32
N ALA A 33 7.70 2.87 6.09
CA ALA A 33 7.02 3.67 7.10
C ALA A 33 5.82 2.90 7.67
N PRO A 34 5.58 2.96 8.98
CA PRO A 34 4.46 2.26 9.59
C PRO A 34 3.16 2.74 8.95
N TYR A 35 2.33 1.79 8.56
CA TYR A 35 0.98 2.01 8.04
C TYR A 35 0.19 2.94 8.97
N ASN A 36 -0.23 4.10 8.46
CA ASN A 36 -1.02 5.06 9.21
C ASN A 36 -2.52 4.84 8.92
N PRO A 37 -3.31 4.34 9.87
CA PRO A 37 -4.73 4.03 9.67
C PRO A 37 -5.63 5.26 9.43
N ILE A 38 -5.13 6.47 9.67
CA ILE A 38 -5.88 7.73 9.43
C ILE A 38 -6.22 7.92 7.94
N ALA A 39 -5.50 7.25 7.03
CA ALA A 39 -5.76 7.37 5.59
C ALA A 39 -7.07 6.69 5.11
N LEU A 40 -7.69 5.81 5.89
CA LEU A 40 -8.94 5.13 5.50
C LEU A 40 -10.18 6.04 5.68
N ALA A 41 -10.22 6.87 6.70
CA ALA A 41 -11.31 7.81 6.91
C ALA A 41 -11.37 8.92 5.84
N GLU A 42 -10.23 9.22 5.20
CA GLU A 42 -10.17 10.19 4.09
C GLU A 42 -10.55 9.57 2.73
N VAL A 43 -10.50 8.25 2.59
CA VAL A 43 -10.84 7.53 1.34
C VAL A 43 -12.33 7.24 1.22
N THR A 44 -13.04 7.10 2.33
CA THR A 44 -14.47 6.75 2.38
C THR A 44 -15.42 7.95 2.34
N GLY A 45 -14.98 9.12 1.90
CA GLY A 45 -15.86 10.26 1.61
C GLY A 45 -16.87 10.58 2.72
N ALA A 46 -16.39 10.90 3.94
CA ALA A 46 -17.27 11.46 4.95
C ALA A 46 -18.04 12.67 4.39
N PRO A 47 -19.33 12.87 4.76
CA PRO A 47 -20.15 13.93 4.18
C PRO A 47 -19.44 15.27 4.32
N ARG A 48 -19.21 15.92 3.18
CA ARG A 48 -18.60 17.24 3.12
C ARG A 48 -19.55 18.25 3.72
N THR A 49 -19.50 18.49 5.01
CA THR A 49 -19.99 19.74 5.55
C THR A 49 -19.13 20.86 4.95
N ALA A 50 -19.73 21.58 4.03
CA ALA A 50 -19.13 22.75 3.40
C ALA A 50 -18.86 23.79 4.49
N VAL A 51 -17.63 23.89 4.94
CA VAL A 51 -16.90 25.03 5.49
C VAL A 51 -15.71 24.48 6.28
N GLN A 52 -14.60 24.28 5.62
CA GLN A 52 -13.19 24.47 6.01
C GLN A 52 -12.25 23.65 5.12
N ALA A 53 -12.26 23.93 3.83
CA ALA A 53 -11.19 23.49 2.93
C ALA A 53 -9.98 24.42 3.10
N GLY A 54 -9.30 24.31 4.22
CA GLY A 54 -7.96 24.86 4.39
C GLY A 54 -6.96 24.04 3.58
N GLN A 55 -6.08 24.70 2.89
CA GLN A 55 -5.10 24.32 1.87
C GLN A 55 -4.18 23.11 2.17
N ASN A 56 -4.39 22.34 3.23
CA ASN A 56 -3.48 21.26 3.67
C ASN A 56 -3.88 19.83 3.21
N ASN A 57 -5.08 19.65 2.63
CA ASN A 57 -5.55 18.30 2.26
C ASN A 57 -4.97 17.76 0.94
N TYR A 58 -4.48 18.64 0.06
CA TYR A 58 -3.96 18.17 -1.23
C TYR A 58 -2.62 17.43 -1.15
N GLN A 59 -1.80 17.70 -0.13
CA GLN A 59 -0.50 17.02 0.04
C GLN A 59 -0.63 15.61 0.61
N THR A 60 -1.58 15.37 1.50
CA THR A 60 -1.84 14.05 2.09
C THR A 60 -2.50 13.10 1.10
N LEU A 61 -3.42 13.58 0.28
CA LEU A 61 -4.05 12.79 -0.78
C LEU A 61 -3.07 12.38 -1.90
N SER A 62 -2.04 13.21 -2.17
CA SER A 62 -1.03 12.90 -3.18
C SER A 62 -0.05 11.78 -2.78
N GLN A 63 0.02 11.42 -1.49
CA GLN A 63 0.92 10.40 -0.95
C GLN A 63 0.27 9.02 -0.79
N ASN A 64 -1.05 8.89 -0.95
CA ASN A 64 -1.72 7.59 -0.86
C ASN A 64 -1.57 6.82 -2.20
N PRO A 65 -0.78 5.73 -2.23
CA PRO A 65 -0.52 4.99 -3.47
C PRO A 65 -1.78 4.35 -4.08
N TYR A 66 -2.81 4.08 -3.27
CA TYR A 66 -4.06 3.48 -3.73
C TYR A 66 -4.94 4.43 -4.56
N LEU A 67 -4.72 5.76 -4.45
CA LEU A 67 -5.38 6.78 -5.28
C LEU A 67 -4.64 7.04 -6.60
N GLY A 68 -3.51 6.36 -6.84
CA GLY A 68 -2.73 6.44 -8.05
C GLY A 68 -2.79 5.17 -8.88
N GLY A 69 -2.52 5.29 -10.17
CA GLY A 69 -2.39 4.16 -11.07
C GLY A 69 -1.30 4.41 -12.10
N VAL A 70 -0.76 3.33 -12.66
CA VAL A 70 0.21 3.38 -13.76
C VAL A 70 -0.58 3.42 -15.07
N PRO A 71 -0.59 4.56 -15.80
CA PRO A 71 -1.38 4.67 -17.00
C PRO A 71 -0.98 3.61 -18.03
N SER A 72 -1.96 2.88 -18.55
CA SER A 72 -1.73 1.89 -19.59
C SER A 72 -2.77 2.02 -20.70
N GLY A 73 -2.39 1.64 -21.91
CA GLY A 73 -3.25 1.71 -23.08
C GLY A 73 -3.04 2.97 -23.93
N LYS A 74 -3.68 2.97 -25.09
CA LYS A 74 -3.70 4.12 -26.00
C LYS A 74 -5.04 4.86 -25.87
N LEU A 75 -5.02 6.18 -26.00
CA LEU A 75 -6.24 6.99 -26.08
C LEU A 75 -7.10 6.53 -27.26
N SER A 76 -8.36 6.23 -26.98
CA SER A 76 -9.39 5.98 -27.98
C SER A 76 -10.22 7.26 -28.19
N ALA A 77 -10.60 7.54 -29.43
CA ALA A 77 -11.49 8.68 -29.75
C ALA A 77 -12.94 8.42 -29.30
N ALA A 78 -13.34 7.15 -29.13
CA ALA A 78 -14.67 6.80 -28.65
C ALA A 78 -14.68 6.66 -27.13
N PRO A 79 -15.77 7.07 -26.45
CA PRO A 79 -15.97 6.78 -25.03
C PRO A 79 -15.93 5.27 -24.77
N VAL A 80 -15.33 4.88 -23.66
CA VAL A 80 -15.26 3.48 -23.23
C VAL A 80 -16.43 3.23 -22.26
N GLU A 81 -17.20 2.20 -22.52
CA GLU A 81 -18.17 1.71 -21.55
C GLU A 81 -17.42 1.05 -20.38
N LEU A 82 -17.60 1.58 -19.18
CA LEU A 82 -16.89 1.13 -17.98
C LEU A 82 -17.90 0.55 -16.98
N SER A 83 -17.89 -0.77 -16.84
CA SER A 83 -18.62 -1.42 -15.76
C SER A 83 -17.82 -1.39 -14.45
N LEU A 84 -18.48 -1.63 -13.31
CA LEU A 84 -17.81 -1.75 -12.02
C LEU A 84 -16.78 -2.90 -12.04
N GLU A 85 -17.10 -4.01 -12.69
CA GLU A 85 -16.22 -5.18 -12.80
C GLU A 85 -14.97 -4.86 -13.62
N ASP A 86 -15.13 -4.12 -14.73
CA ASP A 86 -14.00 -3.64 -15.53
C ASP A 86 -13.12 -2.68 -14.72
N ALA A 87 -13.72 -1.73 -14.01
CA ALA A 87 -12.99 -0.79 -13.16
C ALA A 87 -12.15 -1.51 -12.09
N VAL A 88 -12.72 -2.50 -11.40
CA VAL A 88 -11.99 -3.32 -10.42
C VAL A 88 -10.88 -4.12 -11.10
N THR A 89 -11.14 -4.70 -12.25
CA THR A 89 -10.15 -5.48 -13.00
C THR A 89 -8.97 -4.61 -13.46
N PHE A 90 -9.24 -3.42 -13.99
CA PHE A 90 -8.19 -2.47 -14.35
C PHE A 90 -7.39 -2.02 -13.14
N GLY A 91 -8.05 -1.71 -12.06
CA GLY A 91 -7.40 -1.29 -10.84
C GLY A 91 -6.51 -2.36 -10.22
N LEU A 92 -6.97 -3.59 -10.14
CA LEU A 92 -6.16 -4.71 -9.63
C LEU A 92 -4.88 -4.95 -10.46
N LYS A 93 -4.87 -4.54 -11.74
CA LYS A 93 -3.70 -4.65 -12.62
C LYS A 93 -2.79 -3.42 -12.57
N GLN A 94 -3.34 -2.23 -12.36
CA GLN A 94 -2.66 -0.97 -12.67
C GLN A 94 -2.59 0.00 -11.51
N ASN A 95 -3.34 -0.23 -10.42
CA ASN A 95 -3.27 0.61 -9.25
C ASN A 95 -1.86 0.56 -8.64
N LEU A 96 -1.30 1.74 -8.34
CA LEU A 96 0.07 1.86 -7.85
C LEU A 96 0.28 1.11 -6.53
N GLY A 97 -0.71 1.12 -5.61
CA GLY A 97 -0.63 0.39 -4.36
C GLY A 97 -0.52 -1.12 -4.57
N GLY A 98 -1.27 -1.68 -5.52
CA GLY A 98 -1.18 -3.10 -5.89
C GLY A 98 0.14 -3.46 -6.57
N VAL A 99 0.64 -2.60 -7.46
CA VAL A 99 1.94 -2.79 -8.14
C VAL A 99 3.08 -2.78 -7.13
N LEU A 100 3.16 -1.76 -6.26
CA LEU A 100 4.20 -1.66 -5.22
C LEU A 100 4.16 -2.83 -4.24
N ALA A 101 2.98 -3.33 -3.89
CA ALA A 101 2.84 -4.50 -3.04
C ALA A 101 3.33 -5.78 -3.72
N THR A 102 3.20 -5.89 -5.04
CA THR A 102 3.75 -7.01 -5.83
C THR A 102 5.27 -6.93 -5.90
N ASP A 103 5.83 -5.74 -6.09
CA ASP A 103 7.28 -5.51 -6.09
C ASP A 103 7.90 -5.82 -4.73
N ALA A 104 7.21 -5.52 -3.63
CA ALA A 104 7.65 -5.89 -2.28
C ALA A 104 7.72 -7.43 -2.09
N VAL A 105 6.89 -8.22 -2.76
CA VAL A 105 7.00 -9.70 -2.76
C VAL A 105 8.25 -10.14 -3.53
N ILE A 106 8.58 -9.48 -4.64
CA ILE A 106 9.79 -9.78 -5.42
C ILE A 106 11.04 -9.45 -4.59
N ASP A 107 11.04 -8.32 -3.89
CA ASP A 107 12.11 -7.91 -2.99
C ASP A 107 12.32 -8.92 -1.86
N ALA A 108 11.27 -9.31 -1.13
CA ALA A 108 11.33 -10.33 -0.10
C ALA A 108 11.79 -11.71 -0.63
N ARG A 109 11.49 -12.01 -1.89
CA ARG A 109 12.02 -13.20 -2.58
C ARG A 109 13.52 -13.08 -2.82
N GLY A 110 13.99 -11.89 -3.21
CA GLY A 110 15.42 -11.56 -3.32
C GLY A 110 16.16 -11.74 -2.00
N GLU A 111 15.62 -11.20 -0.90
CA GLU A 111 16.18 -11.38 0.45
C GLU A 111 16.26 -12.86 0.86
N LYS A 112 15.24 -13.66 0.53
CA LYS A 112 15.30 -15.12 0.77
C LYS A 112 16.43 -15.78 -0.02
N TRP A 113 16.66 -15.41 -1.29
CA TRP A 113 17.76 -15.93 -2.08
C TRP A 113 19.13 -15.49 -1.52
N GLN A 114 19.25 -14.24 -1.04
CA GLN A 114 20.45 -13.77 -0.35
C GLN A 114 20.73 -14.57 0.94
N ALA A 115 19.70 -14.81 1.75
CA ALA A 115 19.85 -15.67 2.93
C ALA A 115 20.26 -17.10 2.56
N LEU A 116 19.64 -17.67 1.51
CA LEU A 116 19.91 -19.01 1.04
C LEU A 116 21.34 -19.16 0.49
N SER A 117 21.90 -18.10 -0.12
CA SER A 117 23.25 -18.13 -0.68
C SER A 117 24.34 -18.47 0.38
N SER A 118 24.08 -18.16 1.66
CA SER A 118 24.99 -18.55 2.75
C SER A 118 25.10 -20.05 2.98
N LEU A 119 24.13 -20.84 2.48
CA LEU A 119 24.10 -22.30 2.56
C LEU A 119 24.51 -23.00 1.25
N LEU A 120 24.58 -22.23 0.15
CA LEU A 120 24.94 -22.76 -1.17
C LEU A 120 26.44 -22.62 -1.43
N PRO A 121 27.01 -23.48 -2.30
CA PRO A 121 28.38 -23.31 -2.73
C PRO A 121 28.56 -21.97 -3.46
N ASN A 122 29.61 -21.24 -3.06
CA ASN A 122 30.02 -20.01 -3.70
C ASN A 122 31.34 -20.27 -4.42
N VAL A 123 31.37 -19.98 -5.72
CA VAL A 123 32.56 -20.13 -6.56
C VAL A 123 32.95 -18.77 -7.10
N VAL A 124 34.19 -18.37 -6.81
CA VAL A 124 34.78 -17.12 -7.28
C VAL A 124 36.09 -17.43 -7.97
N THR A 125 36.39 -16.76 -9.05
CA THR A 125 37.68 -16.86 -9.76
C THR A 125 38.41 -15.54 -9.66
N ASP A 126 39.64 -15.60 -9.15
CA ASP A 126 40.55 -14.47 -9.12
C ASP A 126 41.75 -14.72 -10.05
N THR A 127 42.06 -13.75 -10.86
CA THR A 127 43.23 -13.81 -11.73
C THR A 127 44.04 -12.50 -11.54
N GLY A 128 45.26 -12.68 -11.08
CA GLY A 128 46.19 -11.59 -10.79
C GLY A 128 47.54 -11.77 -11.45
N PHE A 129 48.14 -10.64 -11.87
CA PHE A 129 49.54 -10.56 -12.23
C PHE A 129 50.18 -9.43 -11.45
N GLY A 130 51.29 -9.72 -10.79
CA GLY A 130 52.00 -8.75 -9.97
C GLY A 130 53.54 -8.90 -10.10
N VAL A 131 54.24 -7.98 -9.54
CA VAL A 131 55.69 -8.04 -9.37
C VAL A 131 55.97 -7.97 -7.88
N HIS A 132 56.71 -8.95 -7.37
CA HIS A 132 57.05 -9.07 -5.96
C HIS A 132 58.53 -8.94 -5.74
N GLN A 133 58.90 -8.25 -4.68
CA GLN A 133 60.24 -8.19 -4.16
C GLN A 133 60.18 -8.47 -2.65
N VAL A 134 60.87 -9.49 -2.16
CA VAL A 134 60.75 -9.95 -0.78
C VAL A 134 62.11 -9.84 -0.08
N ASN A 135 62.13 -9.23 1.10
CA ASN A 135 63.27 -9.32 2.01
C ASN A 135 63.09 -10.56 2.88
N VAL A 136 63.79 -11.66 2.51
CA VAL A 136 63.68 -12.95 3.14
C VAL A 136 64.03 -12.90 4.60
N LYS A 137 65.07 -12.14 4.98
CA LYS A 137 65.51 -12.01 6.37
C LYS A 137 64.47 -11.29 7.23
N ALA A 138 63.89 -10.22 6.68
CA ALA A 138 62.87 -9.47 7.41
C ALA A 138 61.53 -10.19 7.47
N SER A 139 61.12 -10.90 6.39
CA SER A 139 59.81 -11.58 6.32
C SER A 139 59.78 -12.93 7.03
N PHE A 140 60.89 -13.70 7.01
CA PHE A 140 60.93 -15.07 7.51
C PHE A 140 61.94 -15.30 8.61
N GLY A 141 62.72 -14.30 9.01
CA GLY A 141 63.78 -14.45 10.02
C GLY A 141 64.95 -15.35 9.57
N LEU A 142 64.98 -15.77 8.32
CA LEU A 142 65.95 -16.71 7.77
C LEU A 142 66.97 -15.98 6.91
N SER A 143 68.26 -16.41 7.07
CA SER A 143 69.34 -16.05 6.13
C SER A 143 69.71 -17.31 5.38
N ILE A 144 69.54 -17.29 4.05
CA ILE A 144 69.91 -18.41 3.20
C ILE A 144 71.40 -18.17 2.83
N PRO A 145 72.30 -19.14 3.13
CA PRO A 145 73.71 -19.00 2.75
C PRO A 145 73.86 -18.86 1.24
N ASN A 146 74.67 -17.88 0.82
CA ASN A 146 74.94 -17.55 -0.57
C ASN A 146 73.80 -16.86 -1.38
N GLU A 147 72.66 -16.52 -0.74
CA GLU A 147 71.57 -15.78 -1.38
C GLU A 147 71.50 -14.34 -0.84
N PRO A 148 71.17 -13.34 -1.70
CA PRO A 148 71.01 -11.98 -1.22
C PRO A 148 69.76 -11.87 -0.30
N PRO A 149 69.82 -10.99 0.72
CA PRO A 149 68.69 -10.83 1.65
C PRO A 149 67.40 -10.36 1.02
N ILE A 150 67.51 -9.80 -0.19
CA ILE A 150 66.37 -9.32 -1.01
C ILE A 150 66.31 -10.15 -2.28
N ILE A 151 65.18 -10.85 -2.48
CA ILE A 151 64.89 -11.63 -3.70
C ILE A 151 63.86 -10.89 -4.53
N GLY A 152 64.16 -10.74 -5.84
CA GLY A 152 63.33 -10.05 -6.80
C GLY A 152 63.91 -8.72 -7.29
N PRO A 153 63.15 -7.96 -8.11
CA PRO A 153 61.74 -8.16 -8.46
C PRO A 153 61.54 -9.35 -9.42
N PHE A 154 60.49 -10.16 -9.13
CA PHE A 154 60.06 -11.25 -10.01
C PHE A 154 58.57 -11.17 -10.28
N GLY A 155 58.12 -11.63 -11.46
CA GLY A 155 56.72 -11.71 -11.80
C GLY A 155 56.01 -12.75 -10.92
N TYR A 156 54.79 -12.48 -10.58
CA TYR A 156 53.90 -13.46 -9.93
C TYR A 156 52.59 -13.46 -10.68
N PHE A 157 52.21 -14.58 -11.22
CA PHE A 157 50.94 -14.86 -11.85
C PHE A 157 50.17 -15.87 -11.01
N ASP A 158 48.93 -15.56 -10.68
CA ASP A 158 48.01 -16.48 -10.01
C ASP A 158 46.64 -16.37 -10.66
N SER A 159 46.05 -17.49 -11.05
CA SER A 159 44.70 -17.59 -11.55
C SER A 159 44.04 -18.78 -10.88
N ARG A 160 43.09 -18.51 -9.99
CA ARG A 160 42.57 -19.47 -9.04
C ARG A 160 41.04 -19.40 -8.93
N ALA A 161 40.37 -20.55 -8.92
CA ALA A 161 38.97 -20.68 -8.57
C ALA A 161 38.86 -21.12 -7.11
N TYR A 162 38.10 -20.36 -6.35
CA TYR A 162 37.83 -20.63 -4.94
C TYR A 162 36.39 -21.15 -4.78
N LEU A 163 36.20 -22.25 -4.11
CA LEU A 163 34.92 -22.80 -3.69
C LEU A 163 34.83 -22.63 -2.18
N THR A 164 33.80 -21.92 -1.72
CA THR A 164 33.47 -21.83 -0.30
C THR A 164 32.05 -22.33 -0.07
N GLN A 165 31.84 -23.18 0.94
CA GLN A 165 30.52 -23.68 1.30
C GLN A 165 30.39 -23.87 2.78
N SER A 166 29.29 -23.37 3.35
CA SER A 166 28.84 -23.76 4.67
C SER A 166 28.22 -25.16 4.62
N VAL A 167 28.87 -26.15 5.21
CA VAL A 167 28.36 -27.53 5.28
C VAL A 167 27.29 -27.63 6.35
N PHE A 168 27.54 -26.97 7.48
CA PHE A 168 26.60 -26.90 8.59
C PHE A 168 26.76 -25.59 9.35
N ASP A 169 25.69 -24.82 9.40
CA ASP A 169 25.58 -23.57 10.18
C ASP A 169 24.12 -23.37 10.61
N TRP A 170 23.85 -23.61 11.89
CA TRP A 170 22.48 -23.47 12.42
C TRP A 170 21.97 -22.05 12.36
N THR A 171 22.85 -21.06 12.50
CA THR A 171 22.50 -19.63 12.38
C THR A 171 21.97 -19.31 10.97
N SER A 172 22.69 -19.73 9.94
CA SER A 172 22.29 -19.53 8.54
C SER A 172 21.00 -20.29 8.22
N ILE A 173 20.81 -21.51 8.73
CA ILE A 173 19.57 -22.27 8.56
C ILE A 173 18.36 -21.51 9.12
N GLU A 174 18.46 -21.01 10.36
CA GLU A 174 17.35 -20.26 10.98
C GLU A 174 17.13 -18.89 10.31
N ARG A 175 18.18 -18.24 9.79
CA ARG A 175 18.06 -17.03 8.97
C ARG A 175 17.29 -17.28 7.67
N VAL A 176 17.56 -18.38 6.96
CA VAL A 176 16.80 -18.79 5.76
C VAL A 176 15.33 -19.06 6.11
N ARG A 177 15.07 -19.71 7.23
CA ARG A 177 13.68 -19.94 7.68
C ARG A 177 12.97 -18.63 8.03
N SER A 178 13.69 -17.69 8.66
CA SER A 178 13.17 -16.35 8.99
C SER A 178 12.83 -15.58 7.73
N SER A 179 13.73 -15.53 6.73
CA SER A 179 13.47 -14.86 5.46
C SER A 179 12.34 -15.54 4.65
N GLN A 180 12.17 -16.85 4.78
CA GLN A 180 11.02 -17.55 4.20
C GLN A 180 9.69 -17.14 4.86
N ALA A 181 9.66 -16.96 6.17
CA ALA A 181 8.49 -16.44 6.88
C ALA A 181 8.21 -14.98 6.49
N GLN A 182 9.26 -14.17 6.30
CA GLN A 182 9.16 -12.80 5.81
C GLN A 182 8.57 -12.73 4.40
N LEU A 183 9.01 -13.62 3.49
CA LEU A 183 8.41 -13.75 2.15
C LEU A 183 6.91 -14.06 2.24
N LYS A 184 6.50 -15.00 3.09
CA LYS A 184 5.08 -15.30 3.29
C LYS A 184 4.30 -14.11 3.84
N SER A 185 4.90 -13.33 4.74
CA SER A 185 4.31 -12.09 5.22
C SER A 185 4.08 -11.10 4.08
N ALA A 186 5.08 -10.91 3.20
CA ALA A 186 4.96 -10.04 2.03
C ALA A 186 3.87 -10.51 1.04
N GLU A 187 3.75 -11.83 0.82
CA GLU A 187 2.69 -12.42 -0.01
C GLU A 187 1.28 -12.13 0.55
N PHE A 188 1.09 -12.22 1.86
CA PHE A 188 -0.18 -11.86 2.50
C PHE A 188 -0.40 -10.34 2.52
N SER A 189 0.65 -9.55 2.72
CA SER A 189 0.56 -8.08 2.62
C SER A 189 0.15 -7.63 1.21
N SER A 190 0.62 -8.34 0.16
CA SER A 190 0.18 -8.07 -1.21
C SER A 190 -1.30 -8.42 -1.43
N LYS A 191 -1.81 -9.49 -0.81
CA LYS A 191 -3.25 -9.80 -0.84
C LYS A 191 -4.07 -8.73 -0.12
N ASP A 192 -3.60 -8.24 1.04
CA ASP A 192 -4.25 -7.14 1.77
C ASP A 192 -4.30 -5.86 0.92
N ALA A 193 -3.22 -5.53 0.23
CA ALA A 193 -3.18 -4.40 -0.70
C ALA A 193 -4.22 -4.53 -1.83
N ARG A 194 -4.46 -5.74 -2.36
CA ARG A 194 -5.50 -5.99 -3.37
C ARG A 194 -6.91 -5.75 -2.83
N GLU A 195 -7.19 -6.18 -1.60
CA GLU A 195 -8.46 -5.90 -0.90
C GLU A 195 -8.68 -4.39 -0.75
N LEU A 196 -7.62 -3.63 -0.40
CA LEU A 196 -7.67 -2.17 -0.31
C LEU A 196 -7.88 -1.51 -1.67
N VAL A 197 -7.22 -2.01 -2.72
CA VAL A 197 -7.45 -1.53 -4.10
C VAL A 197 -8.91 -1.69 -4.48
N VAL A 198 -9.53 -2.84 -4.20
CA VAL A 198 -10.95 -3.07 -4.48
C VAL A 198 -11.82 -2.07 -3.73
N LEU A 199 -11.60 -1.89 -2.42
CA LEU A 199 -12.35 -0.92 -1.62
C LEU A 199 -12.27 0.49 -2.23
N VAL A 200 -11.05 0.96 -2.53
CA VAL A 200 -10.83 2.31 -3.08
C VAL A 200 -11.49 2.49 -4.44
N ILE A 201 -11.37 1.51 -5.34
CA ILE A 201 -11.94 1.62 -6.68
C ILE A 201 -13.46 1.56 -6.64
N VAL A 202 -14.02 0.62 -5.89
CA VAL A 202 -15.47 0.51 -5.74
C VAL A 202 -16.03 1.80 -5.13
N SER A 203 -15.44 2.32 -4.06
CA SER A 203 -15.89 3.58 -3.44
C SER A 203 -15.81 4.77 -4.41
N ASN A 204 -14.73 4.90 -5.19
CA ASN A 204 -14.60 5.98 -6.19
C ASN A 204 -15.58 5.81 -7.36
N TYR A 205 -15.86 4.58 -7.78
CA TYR A 205 -16.84 4.29 -8.82
C TYR A 205 -18.26 4.62 -8.34
N LEU A 206 -18.62 4.22 -7.11
CA LEU A 206 -19.89 4.53 -6.47
C LEU A 206 -20.09 6.06 -6.32
N LEU A 207 -19.02 6.78 -5.93
CA LEU A 207 -19.05 8.24 -5.83
C LEU A 207 -19.26 8.90 -7.19
N ALA A 208 -18.61 8.37 -8.24
CA ALA A 208 -18.81 8.91 -9.59
C ALA A 208 -20.25 8.69 -10.08
N ILE A 209 -20.91 7.58 -9.72
CA ILE A 209 -22.35 7.38 -10.02
C ILE A 209 -23.22 8.32 -9.18
N ALA A 210 -22.89 8.54 -7.91
CA ALA A 210 -23.62 9.50 -7.09
C ALA A 210 -23.51 10.91 -7.66
N ASP A 211 -22.32 11.37 -8.06
CA ASP A 211 -22.09 12.65 -8.72
C ASP A 211 -22.85 12.73 -10.07
N GLN A 212 -22.95 11.64 -10.82
CA GLN A 212 -23.74 11.59 -12.05
C GLN A 212 -25.24 11.77 -11.75
N SER A 213 -25.75 11.06 -10.74
CA SER A 213 -27.16 11.19 -10.32
C SER A 213 -27.46 12.61 -9.79
N GLU A 214 -26.51 13.23 -9.09
CA GLU A 214 -26.63 14.63 -8.64
C GLU A 214 -26.69 15.59 -9.83
N ALA A 215 -25.85 15.40 -10.86
CA ALA A 215 -25.86 16.23 -12.06
C ALA A 215 -27.18 16.08 -12.86
N GLU A 216 -27.68 14.84 -13.00
CA GLU A 216 -28.98 14.56 -13.63
C GLU A 216 -30.14 15.20 -12.85
N SER A 217 -30.12 15.09 -11.51
CA SER A 217 -31.09 15.74 -10.62
C SER A 217 -31.04 17.27 -10.77
N ALA A 218 -29.85 17.86 -10.75
CA ALA A 218 -29.67 19.30 -10.90
C ALA A 218 -30.15 19.82 -12.30
N ALA A 219 -29.94 19.03 -13.36
CA ALA A 219 -30.46 19.34 -14.69
C ALA A 219 -32.01 19.38 -14.72
N SER A 220 -32.65 18.36 -14.10
CA SER A 220 -34.11 18.31 -13.98
C SER A 220 -34.67 19.46 -13.15
N GLN A 221 -33.99 19.82 -12.06
CA GLN A 221 -34.37 20.97 -11.23
C GLN A 221 -34.23 22.30 -11.98
N ARG A 222 -33.15 22.49 -12.79
CA ARG A 222 -32.98 23.67 -13.67
C ARG A 222 -34.09 23.75 -14.69
N ASP A 223 -34.46 22.64 -15.33
CA ASP A 223 -35.55 22.65 -16.35
C ASP A 223 -36.90 22.95 -15.71
N THR A 224 -37.16 22.45 -14.50
CA THR A 224 -38.35 22.82 -13.74
C THR A 224 -38.37 24.31 -13.37
N ALA A 225 -37.26 24.87 -12.90
CA ALA A 225 -37.16 26.29 -12.56
C ALA A 225 -37.33 27.17 -13.81
N LYS A 226 -36.80 26.74 -14.97
CA LYS A 226 -36.99 27.42 -16.27
C LYS A 226 -38.45 27.44 -16.69
N ALA A 227 -39.17 26.33 -16.55
CA ALA A 227 -40.60 26.29 -16.87
C ALA A 227 -41.42 27.21 -15.97
N LEU A 228 -41.11 27.27 -14.66
CA LEU A 228 -41.77 28.21 -13.73
C LEU A 228 -41.47 29.69 -14.01
N PHE A 229 -40.23 30.00 -14.36
CA PHE A 229 -39.89 31.36 -14.79
C PHE A 229 -40.65 31.76 -16.02
N GLN A 230 -40.79 30.90 -17.03
CA GLN A 230 -41.60 31.15 -18.21
C GLN A 230 -43.08 31.36 -17.86
N GLN A 231 -43.63 30.49 -17.01
CA GLN A 231 -45.02 30.62 -16.55
C GLN A 231 -45.27 31.94 -15.81
N ALA A 232 -44.37 32.34 -14.88
CA ALA A 232 -44.49 33.63 -14.17
C ALA A 232 -44.39 34.83 -15.12
N SER A 233 -43.55 34.75 -16.17
CA SER A 233 -43.42 35.77 -17.19
C SER A 233 -44.68 35.91 -18.03
N ASP A 234 -45.29 34.79 -18.45
CA ASP A 234 -46.53 34.75 -19.23
C ASP A 234 -47.73 35.29 -18.41
N GLN A 235 -47.81 34.90 -17.14
CA GLN A 235 -48.83 35.42 -16.22
C GLN A 235 -48.70 36.93 -15.97
N LYS A 236 -47.45 37.45 -15.87
CA LYS A 236 -47.19 38.88 -15.79
C LYS A 236 -47.66 39.59 -17.05
N ALA A 237 -47.35 39.03 -18.25
CA ALA A 237 -47.79 39.59 -19.52
C ALA A 237 -49.34 39.63 -19.65
N ALA A 238 -50.02 38.66 -19.05
CA ALA A 238 -51.48 38.61 -18.93
C ALA A 238 -52.05 39.49 -17.80
N GLY A 239 -51.18 40.16 -17.01
CA GLY A 239 -51.60 41.04 -15.91
C GLY A 239 -52.05 40.32 -14.65
N VAL A 240 -51.79 39.00 -14.51
CA VAL A 240 -52.23 38.14 -13.39
C VAL A 240 -51.16 38.01 -12.33
N ALA A 241 -49.85 38.09 -12.66
CA ALA A 241 -48.73 37.97 -11.72
C ALA A 241 -47.98 39.28 -11.52
N SER A 242 -47.35 39.46 -10.37
CA SER A 242 -46.54 40.63 -10.06
C SER A 242 -45.15 40.60 -10.71
N ALA A 243 -44.49 41.75 -10.86
CA ALA A 243 -43.09 41.83 -11.31
C ALA A 243 -42.12 41.11 -10.32
N VAL A 244 -42.47 41.10 -9.04
CA VAL A 244 -41.67 40.44 -7.98
C VAL A 244 -41.66 38.93 -8.18
N ASP A 245 -42.76 38.32 -8.60
CA ASP A 245 -42.84 36.86 -8.82
C ASP A 245 -41.95 36.43 -9.99
N VAL A 246 -41.88 37.23 -11.06
CA VAL A 246 -40.96 37.00 -12.18
C VAL A 246 -39.51 37.09 -11.73
N LEU A 247 -39.16 38.14 -10.97
CA LEU A 247 -37.79 38.30 -10.45
C LEU A 247 -37.37 37.16 -9.51
N ARG A 248 -38.29 36.70 -8.65
CA ARG A 248 -38.05 35.53 -7.78
C ARG A 248 -37.78 34.25 -8.59
N SER A 249 -38.63 33.98 -9.57
CA SER A 249 -38.48 32.83 -10.47
C SER A 249 -37.18 32.91 -11.28
N GLN A 250 -36.76 34.10 -11.68
CA GLN A 250 -35.50 34.33 -12.37
C GLN A 250 -34.29 34.05 -11.45
N VAL A 251 -34.31 34.55 -10.21
CA VAL A 251 -33.25 34.25 -9.21
C VAL A 251 -33.17 32.76 -8.94
N GLN A 252 -34.32 32.08 -8.83
CA GLN A 252 -34.35 30.64 -8.63
C GLN A 252 -33.75 29.88 -9.82
N LEU A 253 -34.10 30.27 -11.05
CA LEU A 253 -33.48 29.69 -12.26
C LEU A 253 -31.94 29.85 -12.24
N GLN A 254 -31.45 31.07 -11.98
CA GLN A 254 -29.99 31.29 -11.88
C GLN A 254 -29.32 30.47 -10.81
N SER A 255 -29.97 30.28 -9.64
CA SER A 255 -29.46 29.41 -8.56
C SER A 255 -29.38 27.96 -9.04
N ARG A 256 -30.35 27.41 -9.77
CA ARG A 256 -30.34 26.06 -10.30
C ARG A 256 -29.33 25.90 -11.45
N GLU A 257 -29.14 26.89 -12.28
CA GLU A 257 -28.08 26.89 -13.31
C GLU A 257 -26.68 26.80 -12.64
N GLN A 258 -26.44 27.58 -11.60
CA GLN A 258 -25.19 27.55 -10.84
C GLN A 258 -24.96 26.18 -10.18
N LYS A 259 -26.00 25.56 -9.58
CA LYS A 259 -25.91 24.22 -8.98
C LYS A 259 -25.57 23.19 -10.04
N LEU A 260 -26.20 23.22 -11.24
CA LEU A 260 -25.89 22.30 -12.35
C LEU A 260 -24.42 22.39 -12.77
N ILE A 261 -23.92 23.62 -13.00
CA ILE A 261 -22.52 23.85 -13.38
C ILE A 261 -21.57 23.22 -12.31
N SER A 262 -21.91 23.40 -11.04
CA SER A 262 -21.12 22.81 -9.94
C SER A 262 -21.15 21.29 -9.93
N ALA A 263 -22.33 20.67 -10.12
CA ALA A 263 -22.50 19.23 -10.15
C ALA A 263 -21.76 18.58 -11.35
N GLU A 264 -21.90 19.17 -12.56
CA GLU A 264 -21.16 18.72 -13.75
C GLU A 264 -19.65 18.80 -13.57
N ASN A 265 -19.15 19.87 -12.94
CA ASN A 265 -17.72 20.01 -12.64
C ASN A 265 -17.24 18.98 -11.60
N ASN A 266 -18.04 18.67 -10.58
CA ASN A 266 -17.73 17.65 -9.60
C ASN A 266 -17.66 16.25 -10.25
N LEU A 267 -18.64 15.91 -11.07
CA LEU A 267 -18.64 14.67 -11.86
C LEU A 267 -17.39 14.55 -12.75
N ALA A 268 -17.04 15.63 -13.45
CA ALA A 268 -15.85 15.65 -14.30
C ALA A 268 -14.56 15.40 -13.49
N LYS A 269 -14.43 16.04 -12.32
CA LYS A 269 -13.29 15.83 -11.42
C LYS A 269 -13.26 14.39 -10.86
N GLN A 270 -14.40 13.87 -10.45
CA GLN A 270 -14.49 12.51 -9.91
C GLN A 270 -14.17 11.45 -10.98
N LYS A 271 -14.59 11.66 -12.22
CA LYS A 271 -14.16 10.82 -13.35
C LYS A 271 -12.64 10.83 -13.53
N LEU A 272 -11.96 11.96 -13.36
CA LEU A 272 -10.49 12.03 -13.42
C LEU A 272 -9.83 11.27 -12.25
N VAL A 273 -10.39 11.37 -11.04
CA VAL A 273 -9.89 10.60 -9.86
C VAL A 273 -10.02 9.10 -10.11
N LEU A 274 -11.17 8.66 -10.60
CA LEU A 274 -11.39 7.24 -10.93
C LEU A 274 -10.46 6.79 -12.05
N ALA A 275 -10.34 7.54 -13.15
CA ALA A 275 -9.42 7.21 -14.25
C ALA A 275 -7.98 7.04 -13.76
N ARG A 276 -7.52 7.95 -12.89
CA ARG A 276 -6.19 7.86 -12.28
C ARG A 276 -6.03 6.62 -11.41
N ALA A 277 -7.02 6.29 -10.57
CA ALA A 277 -6.97 5.15 -9.66
C ALA A 277 -6.92 3.80 -10.39
N ILE A 278 -7.63 3.69 -11.52
CA ILE A 278 -7.67 2.48 -12.36
C ILE A 278 -6.62 2.45 -13.47
N GLY A 279 -5.74 3.49 -13.55
CA GLY A 279 -4.66 3.55 -14.53
C GLY A 279 -5.12 3.78 -15.97
N LEU A 280 -6.29 4.39 -16.20
CA LEU A 280 -6.68 4.86 -17.52
C LEU A 280 -5.94 6.17 -17.85
N PRO A 281 -5.60 6.42 -19.14
CA PRO A 281 -5.10 7.71 -19.57
C PRO A 281 -6.11 8.81 -19.24
N LEU A 282 -5.69 9.91 -18.60
CA LEU A 282 -6.57 10.97 -18.09
C LEU A 282 -7.41 11.68 -19.18
N GLY A 283 -7.01 11.57 -20.45
CA GLY A 283 -7.77 12.09 -21.58
C GLY A 283 -8.81 11.12 -22.14
N GLN A 284 -8.89 9.88 -21.64
CA GLN A 284 -9.86 8.89 -22.11
C GLN A 284 -11.24 9.19 -21.53
N GLN A 285 -12.21 9.45 -22.40
CA GLN A 285 -13.60 9.56 -21.98
C GLN A 285 -14.20 8.17 -21.74
N PHE A 286 -15.03 8.06 -20.72
CA PHE A 286 -15.76 6.83 -20.41
C PHE A 286 -17.15 7.13 -19.83
N GLU A 287 -18.03 6.17 -20.00
CA GLU A 287 -19.39 6.18 -19.48
C GLU A 287 -19.59 5.03 -18.51
N MET A 288 -20.17 5.29 -17.36
CA MET A 288 -20.46 4.29 -16.35
C MET A 288 -21.75 3.54 -16.71
N THR A 289 -21.68 2.21 -16.81
CA THR A 289 -22.83 1.39 -17.23
C THR A 289 -23.57 0.75 -16.07
N THR A 290 -22.96 0.70 -14.86
CA THR A 290 -23.58 0.09 -13.69
C THR A 290 -24.50 1.06 -12.98
N GLN A 291 -25.75 0.69 -12.77
CA GLN A 291 -26.70 1.43 -11.93
C GLN A 291 -26.65 0.91 -10.50
N ILE A 292 -26.65 1.83 -9.54
CA ILE A 292 -26.73 1.47 -8.12
C ILE A 292 -28.20 1.50 -7.71
N LEU A 293 -28.69 0.31 -7.37
CA LEU A 293 -30.01 0.14 -6.79
C LEU A 293 -29.86 -0.16 -5.29
N TYR A 294 -30.82 0.32 -4.49
CA TYR A 294 -30.92 -0.13 -3.11
C TYR A 294 -31.25 -1.62 -3.10
N GLN A 295 -30.37 -2.42 -2.51
CA GLN A 295 -30.61 -3.83 -2.22
C GLN A 295 -30.19 -4.13 -0.80
N GLU A 296 -31.12 -4.62 -0.01
CA GLU A 296 -30.87 -4.95 1.39
C GLU A 296 -29.87 -6.10 1.49
N LEU A 297 -28.86 -5.92 2.34
CA LEU A 297 -27.89 -6.94 2.68
C LEU A 297 -28.19 -7.46 4.08
N THR A 298 -28.43 -8.77 4.20
CA THR A 298 -28.55 -9.43 5.49
C THR A 298 -27.20 -10.05 5.86
N PRO A 299 -26.41 -9.41 6.75
CA PRO A 299 -25.12 -9.94 7.14
C PRO A 299 -25.27 -11.17 8.05
N SER A 300 -24.20 -11.97 8.17
CA SER A 300 -24.08 -13.02 9.19
C SER A 300 -24.13 -12.44 10.61
N SER A 301 -24.12 -13.29 11.64
CA SER A 301 -24.04 -12.78 13.02
C SER A 301 -22.71 -12.02 13.23
N LEU A 302 -22.73 -11.00 14.10
CA LEU A 302 -21.53 -10.19 14.41
C LEU A 302 -20.37 -11.05 14.91
N ASP A 303 -20.65 -12.01 15.79
CA ASP A 303 -19.62 -12.89 16.38
C ASP A 303 -19.00 -13.82 15.32
N ASP A 304 -19.82 -14.38 14.43
CA ASP A 304 -19.32 -15.19 13.30
C ASP A 304 -18.48 -14.35 12.34
N ALA A 305 -18.87 -13.10 12.09
CA ALA A 305 -18.11 -12.19 11.25
C ALA A 305 -16.73 -11.84 11.84
N ILE A 306 -16.66 -11.57 13.15
CA ILE A 306 -15.38 -11.30 13.85
C ILE A 306 -14.47 -12.54 13.79
N GLN A 307 -15.03 -13.73 14.06
CA GLN A 307 -14.24 -14.96 14.01
C GLN A 307 -13.73 -15.25 12.61
N SER A 308 -14.58 -15.10 11.59
CA SER A 308 -14.19 -15.31 10.19
C SER A 308 -13.18 -14.26 9.71
N ALA A 309 -13.31 -12.99 10.13
CA ALA A 309 -12.36 -11.93 9.81
C ALA A 309 -10.95 -12.26 10.29
N CYS A 310 -10.77 -12.70 11.53
CA CYS A 310 -9.46 -13.10 12.06
C CYS A 310 -8.84 -14.28 11.29
N GLN A 311 -9.62 -15.11 10.61
CA GLN A 311 -9.11 -16.22 9.81
C GLN A 311 -8.85 -15.82 8.34
N ALA A 312 -9.71 -15.00 7.76
CA ALA A 312 -9.69 -14.66 6.34
C ALA A 312 -8.77 -13.46 6.01
N ARG A 313 -8.65 -12.50 6.91
CA ARG A 313 -7.90 -11.26 6.65
C ARG A 313 -6.43 -11.50 6.38
N ALA A 314 -5.99 -10.97 5.27
CA ALA A 314 -4.61 -11.11 4.81
C ALA A 314 -3.61 -10.32 5.66
N ASP A 315 -3.98 -9.15 6.20
CA ASP A 315 -3.13 -8.36 7.11
C ASP A 315 -2.84 -9.12 8.41
N PHE A 316 -3.82 -9.83 8.98
CA PHE A 316 -3.63 -10.68 10.17
C PHE A 316 -2.69 -11.85 9.88
N GLN A 317 -2.84 -12.50 8.72
CA GLN A 317 -1.95 -13.57 8.28
C GLN A 317 -0.52 -13.04 8.01
N SER A 318 -0.40 -11.85 7.44
CA SER A 318 0.89 -11.17 7.25
C SER A 318 1.58 -10.93 8.59
N GLN A 319 0.88 -10.34 9.57
CA GLN A 319 1.44 -10.05 10.88
C GLN A 319 1.81 -11.32 11.66
N THR A 320 1.01 -12.39 11.54
CA THR A 320 1.33 -13.71 12.12
C THR A 320 2.65 -14.27 11.56
N ASN A 321 2.89 -14.10 10.25
CA ASN A 321 4.14 -14.51 9.64
C ASN A 321 5.33 -13.61 10.03
N ARG A 322 5.12 -12.32 10.34
CA ARG A 322 6.16 -11.44 10.93
C ARG A 322 6.56 -11.90 12.30
N VAL A 323 5.59 -12.25 13.17
CA VAL A 323 5.88 -12.86 14.46
C VAL A 323 6.71 -14.14 14.28
N ARG A 324 6.32 -15.00 13.33
CA ARG A 324 7.08 -16.21 13.02
C ARG A 324 8.50 -15.94 12.53
N SER A 325 8.69 -14.93 11.69
CA SER A 325 10.01 -14.48 11.23
C SER A 325 10.88 -14.02 12.40
N ALA A 326 10.33 -13.20 13.31
CA ALA A 326 11.03 -12.73 14.51
C ALA A 326 11.39 -13.86 15.48
N GLU A 327 10.52 -14.88 15.65
CA GLU A 327 10.84 -16.09 16.43
C GLU A 327 12.03 -16.84 15.86
N LEU A 328 12.09 -16.98 14.54
CA LEU A 328 13.18 -17.66 13.84
C LEU A 328 14.46 -16.82 13.88
N ALA A 329 14.35 -15.49 13.76
CA ALA A 329 15.48 -14.58 13.93
C ALA A 329 16.08 -14.66 15.35
N LYS A 330 15.24 -14.74 16.39
CA LYS A 330 15.71 -14.98 17.77
C LYS A 330 16.44 -16.32 17.91
N LYS A 331 15.92 -17.38 17.25
CA LYS A 331 16.61 -18.68 17.22
C LYS A 331 17.94 -18.59 16.49
N ALA A 332 18.02 -17.83 15.40
CA ALA A 332 19.27 -17.61 14.67
C ALA A 332 20.32 -16.90 15.55
N ALA A 333 19.92 -15.83 16.26
CA ALA A 333 20.80 -15.12 17.19
C ALA A 333 21.28 -16.03 18.33
N PHE A 334 20.39 -16.87 18.87
CA PHE A 334 20.79 -17.87 19.89
C PHE A 334 21.74 -18.91 19.31
N ALA A 335 21.58 -19.30 18.05
CA ALA A 335 22.38 -20.33 17.40
C ALA A 335 23.82 -19.88 17.09
N GLU A 336 24.15 -18.60 17.19
CA GLU A 336 25.51 -18.07 17.02
C GLU A 336 26.52 -18.64 18.03
N ARG A 337 26.03 -19.31 19.09
CA ARG A 337 26.85 -20.05 20.05
C ARG A 337 27.18 -21.47 19.64
N TYR A 338 26.53 -22.01 18.61
CA TYR A 338 26.76 -23.38 18.18
C TYR A 338 27.93 -23.47 17.21
N PRO A 339 28.57 -24.65 17.14
CA PRO A 339 29.61 -24.90 16.16
C PRO A 339 29.09 -24.78 14.73
N SER A 340 29.96 -24.29 13.84
CA SER A 340 29.72 -24.29 12.39
C SER A 340 30.83 -25.04 11.66
N LEU A 341 30.47 -25.70 10.56
CA LEU A 341 31.38 -26.46 9.70
C LEU A 341 31.35 -25.84 8.31
N GLY A 342 32.50 -25.35 7.86
CA GLY A 342 32.73 -24.85 6.50
C GLY A 342 33.66 -25.77 5.72
N ALA A 343 33.50 -25.80 4.43
CA ALA A 343 34.43 -26.40 3.47
C ALA A 343 34.95 -25.31 2.53
N GLU A 344 36.22 -25.30 2.29
CA GLU A 344 36.89 -24.40 1.36
C GLU A 344 37.78 -25.26 0.46
N ALA A 345 37.76 -25.02 -0.82
CA ALA A 345 38.64 -25.65 -1.78
C ALA A 345 39.02 -24.64 -2.85
N ASP A 346 40.26 -24.71 -3.29
CA ASP A 346 40.69 -23.92 -4.43
C ASP A 346 41.53 -24.75 -5.39
N TYR A 347 41.43 -24.39 -6.64
CA TYR A 347 42.27 -24.92 -7.72
C TYR A 347 42.72 -23.77 -8.63
N GLY A 348 44.01 -23.69 -8.90
CA GLY A 348 44.51 -22.63 -9.73
C GLY A 348 45.88 -22.91 -10.30
N LEU A 349 46.29 -21.97 -11.15
CA LEU A 349 47.62 -21.91 -11.78
C LEU A 349 48.43 -20.82 -11.10
N SER A 350 49.59 -21.16 -10.56
CA SER A 350 50.50 -20.19 -9.93
C SER A 350 51.89 -20.32 -10.51
N GLY A 351 52.56 -19.19 -10.77
CA GLY A 351 53.90 -19.17 -11.36
C GLY A 351 54.50 -17.78 -11.54
N VAL A 352 55.69 -17.71 -12.10
CA VAL A 352 56.37 -16.44 -12.38
C VAL A 352 55.75 -15.72 -13.59
N THR A 353 55.31 -16.52 -14.56
CA THR A 353 54.62 -16.04 -15.78
C THR A 353 53.47 -17.00 -16.09
N PRO A 354 52.48 -16.57 -16.90
CA PRO A 354 51.41 -17.46 -17.32
C PRO A 354 51.88 -18.77 -17.97
N GLY A 355 52.96 -18.70 -18.76
CA GLY A 355 53.53 -19.87 -19.47
C GLY A 355 54.37 -20.80 -18.58
N SER A 356 54.78 -20.39 -17.40
CA SER A 356 55.53 -21.17 -16.42
C SER A 356 54.73 -21.53 -15.18
N SER A 357 53.39 -21.38 -15.25
CA SER A 357 52.53 -21.66 -14.12
C SER A 357 52.21 -23.16 -14.02
N HIS A 358 52.04 -23.65 -12.80
CA HIS A 358 51.69 -25.02 -12.47
C HIS A 358 50.39 -25.05 -11.69
N GLY A 359 49.64 -26.14 -11.85
CA GLY A 359 48.42 -26.39 -11.10
C GLY A 359 48.72 -26.63 -9.63
N THR A 360 47.96 -25.93 -8.76
CA THR A 360 47.95 -26.11 -7.32
C THR A 360 46.55 -26.31 -6.83
N VAL A 361 46.37 -27.13 -5.80
CA VAL A 361 45.07 -27.39 -5.17
C VAL A 361 45.22 -27.34 -3.66
N ASP A 362 44.27 -26.65 -3.04
CA ASP A 362 44.11 -26.69 -1.57
C ASP A 362 42.68 -27.06 -1.25
N ALA A 363 42.44 -27.90 -0.24
CA ALA A 363 41.12 -28.23 0.25
C ALA A 363 41.16 -28.37 1.77
N ALA A 364 40.25 -27.70 2.45
CA ALA A 364 40.17 -27.66 3.88
C ALA A 364 38.72 -27.76 4.39
N ALA A 365 38.52 -28.44 5.50
CA ALA A 365 37.28 -28.37 6.26
C ALA A 365 37.57 -27.71 7.61
N THR A 366 36.85 -26.65 7.92
CA THR A 366 37.07 -25.83 9.12
C THR A 366 35.88 -25.98 10.08
N LEU A 367 36.11 -26.56 11.25
CA LEU A 367 35.16 -26.58 12.37
C LEU A 367 35.44 -25.35 13.26
N ARG A 368 34.48 -24.42 13.31
CA ARG A 368 34.56 -23.24 14.18
C ARG A 368 33.67 -23.42 15.39
N ILE A 369 34.25 -23.40 16.59
CA ILE A 369 33.54 -23.51 17.86
C ILE A 369 33.73 -22.18 18.61
N PRO A 370 32.70 -21.35 18.76
CA PRO A 370 32.82 -20.11 19.52
C PRO A 370 32.80 -20.41 21.03
N ILE A 371 33.92 -20.16 21.72
CA ILE A 371 34.04 -20.38 23.16
C ILE A 371 33.60 -19.13 23.94
N PHE A 372 34.05 -17.96 23.52
CA PHE A 372 33.73 -16.69 24.15
C PHE A 372 33.72 -15.56 23.10
N GLN A 373 32.61 -14.80 23.06
CA GLN A 373 32.40 -13.73 22.09
C GLN A 373 32.17 -12.34 22.73
N GLY A 374 32.71 -12.13 23.96
CA GLY A 374 32.67 -10.81 24.61
C GLY A 374 31.25 -10.28 24.89
N GLY A 375 30.23 -11.16 25.03
CA GLY A 375 28.84 -10.74 25.23
C GLY A 375 28.03 -10.45 23.96
N LYS A 376 28.63 -10.51 22.74
CA LYS A 376 27.95 -10.26 21.46
C LYS A 376 26.65 -11.05 21.34
N VAL A 377 26.68 -12.36 21.49
CA VAL A 377 25.50 -13.24 21.37
C VAL A 377 24.40 -12.87 22.37
N HIS A 378 24.79 -12.49 23.61
CA HIS A 378 23.79 -12.01 24.57
C HIS A 378 23.07 -10.74 24.10
N GLY A 379 23.81 -9.78 23.58
CA GLY A 379 23.25 -8.56 23.00
C GLY A 379 22.36 -8.84 21.79
N ASP A 380 22.77 -9.73 20.90
CA ASP A 380 21.99 -10.10 19.70
C ASP A 380 20.69 -10.83 20.08
N VAL A 381 20.72 -11.70 21.09
CA VAL A 381 19.52 -12.36 21.61
C VAL A 381 18.56 -11.36 22.28
N LEU A 382 19.08 -10.42 23.08
CA LEU A 382 18.24 -9.38 23.71
C LEU A 382 17.54 -8.51 22.65
N ARG A 383 18.27 -8.10 21.61
CA ARG A 383 17.73 -7.34 20.50
C ARG A 383 16.65 -8.11 19.75
N ALA A 384 16.90 -9.37 19.42
CA ALA A 384 15.95 -10.22 18.72
C ALA A 384 14.70 -10.52 19.59
N ASP A 385 14.86 -10.64 20.92
CA ASP A 385 13.74 -10.82 21.85
C ASP A 385 12.86 -9.58 21.95
N ALA A 386 13.47 -8.40 21.99
CA ALA A 386 12.74 -7.14 21.94
C ALA A 386 11.92 -7.00 20.64
N SER A 387 12.52 -7.33 19.49
CA SER A 387 11.83 -7.32 18.20
C SER A 387 10.66 -8.34 18.16
N LEU A 388 10.85 -9.54 18.70
CA LEU A 388 9.77 -10.53 18.80
C LEU A 388 8.62 -10.03 19.69
N THR A 389 8.96 -9.40 20.82
CA THR A 389 7.94 -8.83 21.71
C THR A 389 7.15 -7.72 21.00
N GLU A 390 7.83 -6.85 20.26
CA GLU A 390 7.20 -5.81 19.46
C GLU A 390 6.22 -6.39 18.44
N GLU A 391 6.63 -7.39 17.66
CA GLU A 391 5.75 -7.99 16.65
C GLU A 391 4.54 -8.72 17.27
N ARG A 392 4.69 -9.29 18.46
CA ARG A 392 3.56 -9.89 19.20
C ARG A 392 2.58 -8.85 19.68
N GLN A 393 3.06 -7.70 20.21
CA GLN A 393 2.17 -6.61 20.62
C GLN A 393 1.41 -6.02 19.41
N ARG A 394 2.08 -5.88 18.27
CA ARG A 394 1.42 -5.47 17.02
C ARG A 394 0.34 -6.45 16.56
N LEU A 395 0.54 -7.76 16.77
CA LEU A 395 -0.46 -8.77 16.42
C LEU A 395 -1.72 -8.65 17.32
N GLU A 396 -1.53 -8.43 18.61
CA GLU A 396 -2.64 -8.24 19.55
C GLU A 396 -3.40 -6.93 19.27
N ASP A 397 -2.69 -5.84 19.00
CA ASP A 397 -3.29 -4.56 18.59
C ASP A 397 -4.09 -4.72 17.30
N LEU A 398 -3.51 -5.38 16.28
CA LEU A 398 -4.20 -5.65 15.02
C LEU A 398 -5.47 -6.48 15.22
N ARG A 399 -5.46 -7.44 16.15
CA ARG A 399 -6.65 -8.23 16.49
C ARG A 399 -7.77 -7.35 17.04
N ALA A 400 -7.44 -6.47 18.01
CA ALA A 400 -8.40 -5.54 18.56
C ALA A 400 -8.94 -4.56 17.50
N LYS A 401 -8.06 -4.09 16.62
CA LYS A 401 -8.43 -3.23 15.48
C LYS A 401 -9.39 -3.94 14.51
N ILE A 402 -9.13 -5.20 14.17
CA ILE A 402 -10.03 -5.99 13.31
C ILE A 402 -11.41 -6.12 13.94
N GLU A 403 -11.49 -6.42 15.26
CA GLU A 403 -12.75 -6.48 15.97
C GLU A 403 -13.49 -5.13 15.91
N GLN A 404 -12.79 -4.03 16.13
CA GLN A 404 -13.35 -2.69 16.02
C GLN A 404 -13.88 -2.43 14.60
N GLU A 405 -13.08 -2.63 13.56
CA GLU A 405 -13.46 -2.39 12.16
C GLU A 405 -14.71 -3.19 11.75
N VAL A 406 -14.84 -4.44 12.21
CA VAL A 406 -16.04 -5.25 11.94
C VAL A 406 -17.23 -4.68 12.67
N ARG A 407 -17.11 -4.27 13.95
CA ARG A 407 -18.22 -3.67 14.72
C ARG A 407 -18.66 -2.35 14.10
N ASP A 408 -17.71 -1.48 13.74
CA ASP A 408 -18.00 -0.20 13.09
C ASP A 408 -18.74 -0.42 11.77
N ALA A 409 -18.29 -1.36 10.93
CA ALA A 409 -18.95 -1.66 9.67
C ALA A 409 -20.39 -2.22 9.83
N TYR A 410 -20.67 -2.95 10.92
CA TYR A 410 -22.04 -3.39 11.23
C TYR A 410 -22.93 -2.24 11.66
N LEU A 411 -22.41 -1.33 12.51
CA LEU A 411 -23.14 -0.15 12.95
C LEU A 411 -23.46 0.78 11.77
N ASP A 412 -22.46 1.03 10.90
CA ASP A 412 -22.64 1.85 9.72
C ASP A 412 -23.68 1.23 8.76
N LEU A 413 -23.60 -0.07 8.51
CA LEU A 413 -24.55 -0.77 7.63
C LEU A 413 -26.00 -0.66 8.13
N GLU A 414 -26.22 -0.81 9.44
CA GLU A 414 -27.55 -0.71 10.03
C GLU A 414 -28.06 0.74 9.98
N ALA A 415 -27.23 1.71 10.36
CA ALA A 415 -27.59 3.13 10.35
C ALA A 415 -27.91 3.61 8.92
N ASP A 416 -27.04 3.32 7.96
CA ASP A 416 -27.21 3.75 6.57
C ASP A 416 -28.43 3.08 5.91
N ALA A 417 -28.75 1.83 6.24
CA ALA A 417 -29.97 1.17 5.76
C ALA A 417 -31.24 1.88 6.23
N GLN A 418 -31.24 2.33 7.49
CA GLN A 418 -32.36 3.12 8.04
C GLN A 418 -32.43 4.50 7.38
N GLU A 419 -31.28 5.16 7.18
CA GLU A 419 -31.19 6.47 6.53
C GLU A 419 -31.76 6.42 5.10
N VAL A 420 -31.39 5.41 4.28
CA VAL A 420 -31.96 5.23 2.93
C VAL A 420 -33.49 5.15 2.97
N THR A 421 -34.05 4.47 3.95
CA THR A 421 -35.50 4.32 4.09
C THR A 421 -36.18 5.66 4.43
N VAL A 422 -35.57 6.43 5.34
CA VAL A 422 -36.08 7.75 5.74
C VAL A 422 -35.99 8.74 4.59
N GLU A 423 -34.85 8.81 3.92
CA GLU A 423 -34.61 9.77 2.82
C GLU A 423 -35.48 9.44 1.58
N LYS A 424 -35.70 8.16 1.30
CA LYS A 424 -36.66 7.74 0.27
C LYS A 424 -38.07 8.24 0.57
N SER A 425 -38.51 8.16 1.82
CA SER A 425 -39.79 8.71 2.26
C SER A 425 -39.83 10.22 2.14
N ALA A 426 -38.74 10.91 2.51
CA ALA A 426 -38.63 12.36 2.37
C ALA A 426 -38.81 12.83 0.92
N VAL A 427 -38.17 12.12 -0.05
CA VAL A 427 -38.35 12.43 -1.49
C VAL A 427 -39.82 12.29 -1.92
N ILE A 428 -40.50 11.21 -1.49
CA ILE A 428 -41.93 11.00 -1.83
C ILE A 428 -42.78 12.14 -1.28
N LEU A 429 -42.61 12.50 -0.01
CA LEU A 429 -43.37 13.59 0.63
C LEU A 429 -43.08 14.96 0.03
N ALA A 430 -41.80 15.25 -0.26
CA ALA A 430 -41.40 16.50 -0.92
C ALA A 430 -41.96 16.61 -2.34
N THR A 431 -42.01 15.50 -3.10
CA THR A 431 -42.62 15.45 -4.43
C THR A 431 -44.12 15.77 -4.35
N GLN A 432 -44.85 15.14 -3.43
CA GLN A 432 -46.27 15.41 -3.22
C GLN A 432 -46.53 16.85 -2.78
N THR A 433 -45.67 17.40 -1.91
CA THR A 433 -45.75 18.82 -1.48
C THR A 433 -45.58 19.74 -2.66
N LEU A 434 -44.59 19.48 -3.52
CA LEU A 434 -44.38 20.30 -4.73
C LEU A 434 -45.56 20.26 -5.70
N GLU A 435 -46.15 19.08 -5.96
CA GLU A 435 -47.35 18.92 -6.79
C GLU A 435 -48.51 19.74 -6.23
N GLN A 436 -48.81 19.59 -4.93
CA GLN A 436 -49.87 20.34 -4.28
C GLN A 436 -49.63 21.87 -4.32
N SER A 437 -48.40 22.30 -4.06
CA SER A 437 -48.06 23.74 -4.11
C SER A 437 -48.20 24.32 -5.53
N ARG A 438 -47.87 23.55 -6.56
CA ARG A 438 -48.11 23.93 -7.96
C ARG A 438 -49.58 24.04 -8.29
N ASP A 439 -50.41 23.10 -7.87
CA ASP A 439 -51.85 23.11 -8.09
C ASP A 439 -52.52 24.33 -7.42
N ARG A 440 -52.12 24.62 -6.18
CA ARG A 440 -52.62 25.79 -5.43
C ARG A 440 -52.20 27.12 -6.12
N PHE A 441 -50.95 27.20 -6.56
CA PHE A 441 -50.46 28.36 -7.28
C PHE A 441 -51.16 28.54 -8.64
N SER A 442 -51.34 27.48 -9.42
CA SER A 442 -52.06 27.53 -10.70
C SER A 442 -53.51 27.93 -10.53
N SER A 443 -54.15 27.57 -9.40
CA SER A 443 -55.50 27.94 -9.04
C SER A 443 -55.64 29.34 -8.42
N GLY A 444 -54.52 30.06 -8.25
CA GLY A 444 -54.51 31.41 -7.69
C GLY A 444 -54.77 31.47 -6.16
N VAL A 445 -54.65 30.34 -5.47
CA VAL A 445 -54.90 30.21 -4.02
C VAL A 445 -53.65 30.61 -3.18
N THR A 446 -52.45 30.49 -3.74
CA THR A 446 -51.22 30.81 -3.06
C THR A 446 -50.27 31.60 -3.96
N ASP A 447 -49.21 32.18 -3.39
CA ASP A 447 -48.17 32.87 -4.15
C ASP A 447 -47.05 31.92 -4.61
N ASN A 448 -46.11 32.41 -5.41
CA ASN A 448 -45.00 31.63 -5.93
C ASN A 448 -43.97 31.18 -4.86
N ILE A 449 -44.02 31.77 -3.67
CA ILE A 449 -43.06 31.46 -2.57
C ILE A 449 -43.22 29.99 -2.13
N GLU A 450 -44.49 29.54 -2.00
CA GLU A 450 -44.78 28.16 -1.58
C GLU A 450 -44.21 27.13 -2.58
N VAL A 451 -44.32 27.40 -3.88
CA VAL A 451 -43.77 26.55 -4.93
C VAL A 451 -42.24 26.52 -4.90
N VAL A 452 -41.59 27.69 -4.72
CA VAL A 452 -40.14 27.78 -4.62
C VAL A 452 -39.60 27.02 -3.40
N GLN A 453 -40.25 27.17 -2.24
CA GLN A 453 -39.90 26.45 -1.01
C GLN A 453 -40.07 24.90 -1.16
N ALA A 454 -41.15 24.48 -1.81
CA ALA A 454 -41.36 23.07 -2.09
C ALA A 454 -40.34 22.49 -3.10
N GLN A 455 -39.89 23.26 -4.07
CA GLN A 455 -38.78 22.89 -4.96
C GLN A 455 -37.44 22.75 -4.22
N ASP A 456 -37.16 23.69 -3.33
CA ASP A 456 -35.94 23.63 -2.51
C ASP A 456 -35.95 22.41 -1.59
N ALA A 457 -37.11 22.12 -0.96
CA ALA A 457 -37.28 20.94 -0.12
C ALA A 457 -37.08 19.62 -0.92
N LEU A 458 -37.65 19.53 -2.13
CA LEU A 458 -37.45 18.37 -2.99
C LEU A 458 -35.99 18.21 -3.46
N ALA A 459 -35.32 19.33 -3.76
CA ALA A 459 -33.91 19.30 -4.12
C ALA A 459 -33.03 18.74 -2.99
N ILE A 460 -33.26 19.25 -1.77
CA ILE A 460 -32.54 18.78 -0.56
C ILE A 460 -32.82 17.30 -0.33
N ALA A 461 -34.07 16.85 -0.41
CA ALA A 461 -34.43 15.46 -0.22
C ALA A 461 -33.80 14.52 -1.28
N ASN A 462 -33.73 14.95 -2.55
CA ASN A 462 -33.04 14.16 -3.57
C ASN A 462 -31.55 14.07 -3.33
N ASP A 463 -30.87 15.17 -2.99
CA ASP A 463 -29.44 15.18 -2.69
C ASP A 463 -29.15 14.28 -1.48
N ALA A 464 -29.96 14.32 -0.42
CA ALA A 464 -29.84 13.47 0.76
C ALA A 464 -30.06 11.97 0.41
N TYR A 465 -31.07 11.66 -0.41
CA TYR A 465 -31.32 10.29 -0.84
C TYR A 465 -30.17 9.70 -1.69
N ILE A 466 -29.60 10.48 -2.62
CA ILE A 466 -28.42 10.05 -3.40
C ILE A 466 -27.24 9.79 -2.46
N ALA A 467 -27.00 10.68 -1.49
CA ALA A 467 -25.94 10.54 -0.51
C ALA A 467 -26.13 9.29 0.36
N SER A 468 -27.36 9.02 0.84
CA SER A 468 -27.66 7.85 1.66
C SER A 468 -27.47 6.53 0.89
N LEU A 469 -27.83 6.47 -0.40
CA LEU A 469 -27.57 5.32 -1.26
C LEU A 469 -26.08 5.07 -1.44
N TYR A 470 -25.30 6.13 -1.63
CA TYR A 470 -23.84 6.03 -1.71
C TYR A 470 -23.25 5.49 -0.41
N ASN A 471 -23.58 6.09 0.73
CA ASN A 471 -23.08 5.69 2.05
C ASN A 471 -23.39 4.22 2.33
N TYR A 472 -24.63 3.79 2.13
CA TYR A 472 -25.04 2.40 2.33
C TYR A 472 -24.26 1.40 1.48
N ASN A 473 -23.98 1.71 0.20
CA ASN A 473 -23.19 0.83 -0.64
C ASN A 473 -21.71 0.83 -0.26
N VAL A 474 -21.18 1.96 0.22
CA VAL A 474 -19.82 2.03 0.78
C VAL A 474 -19.74 1.22 2.07
N ALA A 475 -20.74 1.28 2.97
CA ALA A 475 -20.78 0.45 4.17
C ALA A 475 -20.77 -1.05 3.85
N LYS A 476 -21.48 -1.50 2.80
CA LYS A 476 -21.40 -2.88 2.32
C LYS A 476 -19.99 -3.31 1.93
N ILE A 477 -19.28 -2.48 1.17
CA ILE A 477 -17.92 -2.79 0.73
C ILE A 477 -16.93 -2.70 1.89
N SER A 478 -17.13 -1.76 2.82
CA SER A 478 -16.35 -1.66 4.05
C SER A 478 -16.53 -2.93 4.91
N LEU A 479 -17.75 -3.47 5.01
CA LEU A 479 -18.00 -4.73 5.68
C LEU A 479 -17.32 -5.92 4.96
N ALA A 480 -17.36 -5.97 3.63
CA ALA A 480 -16.65 -6.98 2.85
C ALA A 480 -15.13 -6.92 3.09
N ARG A 481 -14.56 -5.70 3.21
CA ARG A 481 -13.15 -5.49 3.54
C ARG A 481 -12.85 -5.86 5.00
N ALA A 482 -13.70 -5.44 5.95
CA ALA A 482 -13.53 -5.77 7.36
C ALA A 482 -13.53 -7.27 7.62
N THR A 483 -14.30 -8.04 6.83
CA THR A 483 -14.33 -9.51 6.88
C THR A 483 -13.28 -10.20 5.99
N GLY A 484 -12.48 -9.45 5.22
CA GLY A 484 -11.38 -9.98 4.39
C GLY A 484 -11.85 -10.69 3.11
N VAL A 485 -12.98 -10.29 2.53
CA VAL A 485 -13.57 -10.91 1.34
C VAL A 485 -13.90 -9.91 0.22
N ALA A 486 -13.40 -8.67 0.31
CA ALA A 486 -13.75 -7.63 -0.65
C ALA A 486 -13.36 -8.03 -2.08
N GLU A 487 -12.14 -8.51 -2.34
CA GLU A 487 -11.72 -8.92 -3.69
C GLU A 487 -12.62 -10.02 -4.28
N SER A 488 -13.00 -11.00 -3.46
CA SER A 488 -13.73 -12.17 -3.94
C SER A 488 -15.26 -12.00 -3.98
N ARG A 489 -15.82 -11.09 -3.17
CA ARG A 489 -17.27 -10.97 -2.95
C ARG A 489 -17.85 -9.57 -3.09
N TYR A 490 -17.08 -8.53 -3.49
CA TYR A 490 -17.64 -7.18 -3.65
C TYR A 490 -18.93 -7.14 -4.46
N ALA A 491 -19.00 -7.92 -5.56
CA ALA A 491 -20.18 -7.96 -6.42
C ALA A 491 -21.41 -8.56 -5.72
N ALA A 492 -21.22 -9.58 -4.88
CA ALA A 492 -22.30 -10.18 -4.10
C ALA A 492 -22.81 -9.21 -3.02
N TYR A 493 -21.92 -8.53 -2.32
CA TYR A 493 -22.28 -7.51 -1.33
C TYR A 493 -23.07 -6.35 -1.93
N LEU A 494 -22.73 -5.91 -3.14
CA LEU A 494 -23.45 -4.83 -3.81
C LEU A 494 -24.79 -5.26 -4.40
N ARG A 495 -24.89 -6.48 -4.95
CA ARG A 495 -26.13 -6.98 -5.59
C ARG A 495 -27.18 -7.46 -4.58
N GLY A 496 -26.79 -7.65 -3.29
CA GLY A 496 -27.64 -8.33 -2.31
C GLY A 496 -27.72 -9.85 -2.60
N ASN A 497 -27.95 -10.64 -1.55
CA ASN A 497 -28.16 -12.09 -1.68
C ASN A 497 -29.52 -12.38 -2.30
#